data_df4bbeb17b361a1b13a4642e3a1ab610
#
_entry.id   df4bbeb17b361a1b13a4642e3a1ab610
#
_cell.length_a   1.000
_cell.length_b   1.000
_cell.length_c   1.000
_cell.angle_alpha   90.00
_cell.angle_beta   90.00
_cell.angle_gamma   90.00
#
_symmetry.space_group_name_H-M   'P 1'
#
loop_
_entity.id
_entity.type
_entity.pdbx_description
1 polymer ?
#
loop_
_entity_poly.entity_id
_entity_poly.type
_entity_poly.pdbx_seq_one_letter_code
_entity_poly.pdbx_strand_id
1 'polypeptide(L)'
;MYLDKNINVRLKTGMVLILLCGFALSGCSVFGGSGVIDAGTSCIGDSSGCISKREAALNAIMADSSKAWVYDVPDGAAYLTGVRAFAYRKLLPSLTCKELQHGMMEMAAAPSVLGNDDPSGGDPAQLSRAKILSSSVQRDLSKRYLGNCKRKRKKKRKA
;
A
#
# COMPACT_ATOMS: atom_id res chain seq x y z
N MET A 1 -45.23 11.22 -52.73
CA MET A 1 -45.56 10.75 -51.37
C MET A 1 -44.56 9.63 -51.00
N TYR A 2 -43.29 10.02 -50.79
CA TYR A 2 -42.16 9.12 -50.55
C TYR A 2 -41.22 9.79 -49.54
N LEU A 3 -41.61 9.80 -48.30
CA LEU A 3 -40.77 10.24 -47.17
C LEU A 3 -41.33 9.54 -45.95
N ASP A 4 -40.59 8.60 -45.39
CA ASP A 4 -40.68 8.21 -43.97
C ASP A 4 -40.21 6.78 -43.66
N LYS A 5 -39.38 6.16 -44.53
CA LYS A 5 -38.85 4.83 -44.15
C LYS A 5 -37.42 4.85 -43.64
N ASN A 6 -36.70 5.98 -43.76
CA ASN A 6 -35.29 6.06 -43.42
C ASN A 6 -34.97 6.61 -42.01
N ILE A 7 -35.91 7.26 -41.34
CA ILE A 7 -35.66 7.87 -40.02
C ILE A 7 -35.71 6.82 -38.91
N ASN A 8 -36.57 5.81 -39.07
CA ASN A 8 -36.71 4.78 -38.02
C ASN A 8 -35.56 3.78 -37.92
N VAL A 9 -34.81 3.59 -39.02
CA VAL A 9 -33.66 2.65 -39.01
C VAL A 9 -32.44 3.28 -38.31
N ARG A 10 -32.24 4.58 -38.50
CA ARG A 10 -31.14 5.30 -37.83
C ARG A 10 -31.34 5.48 -36.34
N LEU A 11 -32.60 5.62 -35.88
CA LEU A 11 -32.91 5.73 -34.47
C LEU A 11 -32.73 4.39 -33.73
N LYS A 12 -33.06 3.28 -34.39
CA LYS A 12 -32.88 1.95 -33.79
C LYS A 12 -31.40 1.52 -33.68
N THR A 13 -30.57 1.91 -34.65
CA THR A 13 -29.12 1.61 -34.63
C THR A 13 -28.40 2.46 -33.58
N GLY A 14 -28.79 3.72 -33.41
CA GLY A 14 -28.22 4.60 -32.38
C GLY A 14 -28.56 4.12 -30.96
N MET A 15 -29.77 3.63 -30.72
CA MET A 15 -30.22 3.17 -29.42
C MET A 15 -29.57 1.85 -29.01
N VAL A 16 -29.32 0.96 -29.96
CA VAL A 16 -28.61 -0.30 -29.72
C VAL A 16 -27.13 -0.05 -29.43
N LEU A 17 -26.49 0.92 -30.08
CA LEU A 17 -25.09 1.26 -29.82
C LEU A 17 -24.90 1.89 -28.42
N ILE A 18 -25.86 2.70 -27.94
CA ILE A 18 -25.82 3.30 -26.60
C ILE A 18 -26.00 2.22 -25.52
N LEU A 19 -26.85 1.20 -25.77
CA LEU A 19 -27.03 0.09 -24.85
C LEU A 19 -25.81 -0.83 -24.76
N LEU A 20 -25.03 -1.00 -25.84
CA LEU A 20 -23.82 -1.80 -25.84
C LEU A 20 -22.63 -1.09 -25.18
N CYS A 21 -22.54 0.24 -25.27
CA CYS A 21 -21.53 1.02 -24.53
C CYS A 21 -21.81 1.12 -23.03
N GLY A 22 -23.05 0.99 -22.58
CA GLY A 22 -23.45 1.04 -21.16
C GLY A 22 -22.95 -0.14 -20.33
N PHE A 23 -22.70 -1.28 -20.94
CA PHE A 23 -22.20 -2.50 -20.25
C PHE A 23 -20.67 -2.55 -20.12
N ALA A 24 -19.93 -1.75 -20.87
CA ALA A 24 -18.46 -1.75 -20.82
C ALA A 24 -17.88 -0.89 -19.68
N LEU A 25 -18.70 -0.05 -19.02
CA LEU A 25 -18.26 0.85 -17.95
C LEU A 25 -18.51 0.27 -16.52
N SER A 26 -19.12 -0.90 -16.42
CA SER A 26 -19.38 -1.54 -15.13
C SER A 26 -18.19 -2.37 -14.61
N GLY A 27 -17.05 -2.34 -15.26
CA GLY A 27 -15.88 -3.17 -14.95
C GLY A 27 -14.73 -2.46 -14.24
N CYS A 28 -14.81 -1.16 -13.99
CA CYS A 28 -13.89 -0.51 -13.08
C CYS A 28 -14.47 -0.58 -11.66
N SER A 29 -14.48 -1.78 -11.08
CA SER A 29 -14.41 -1.89 -9.64
C SER A 29 -13.12 -1.21 -9.24
N VAL A 30 -13.25 0.02 -8.76
CA VAL A 30 -12.24 0.66 -7.93
C VAL A 30 -11.91 -0.37 -6.86
N PHE A 31 -10.79 -1.07 -7.02
CA PHE A 31 -10.18 -1.82 -5.95
C PHE A 31 -9.92 -0.81 -4.85
N GLY A 32 -10.81 -0.75 -3.89
CA GLY A 32 -10.59 -0.06 -2.63
C GLY A 32 -9.43 -0.76 -1.92
N GLY A 33 -8.22 -0.44 -2.34
CA GLY A 33 -7.01 -1.08 -1.83
C GLY A 33 -6.83 -0.92 -0.31
N SER A 34 -7.42 0.11 0.29
CA SER A 34 -7.39 0.35 1.73
C SER A 34 -8.01 -0.79 2.52
N GLY A 35 -9.20 -1.27 2.18
CA GLY A 35 -9.85 -2.34 2.94
C GLY A 35 -9.09 -3.67 2.95
N VAL A 36 -8.39 -4.01 1.86
CA VAL A 36 -7.54 -5.22 1.80
C VAL A 36 -6.26 -5.03 2.63
N ILE A 37 -5.67 -3.85 2.58
CA ILE A 37 -4.49 -3.50 3.38
C ILE A 37 -4.84 -3.55 4.87
N ASP A 38 -5.92 -2.91 5.28
CA ASP A 38 -6.38 -2.88 6.68
C ASP A 38 -6.68 -4.29 7.21
N ALA A 39 -7.38 -5.13 6.42
CA ALA A 39 -7.68 -6.50 6.80
C ALA A 39 -6.43 -7.36 7.00
N GLY A 40 -5.34 -7.10 6.28
CA GLY A 40 -4.08 -7.80 6.42
C GLY A 40 -3.20 -7.23 7.53
N THR A 41 -3.17 -5.91 7.69
CA THR A 41 -2.37 -5.27 8.74
C THR A 41 -2.95 -5.47 10.13
N SER A 42 -4.25 -5.73 10.26
CA SER A 42 -4.91 -6.02 11.54
C SER A 42 -4.95 -7.52 11.92
N CYS A 43 -4.56 -8.43 11.02
CA CYS A 43 -4.64 -9.87 11.26
C CYS A 43 -3.36 -10.41 11.92
N ILE A 44 -3.29 -10.39 13.24
CA ILE A 44 -2.08 -10.69 14.04
C ILE A 44 -1.78 -12.20 14.15
N GLY A 45 -2.82 -13.06 14.16
CA GLY A 45 -2.66 -14.50 14.35
C GLY A 45 -1.88 -15.22 13.24
N ASP A 46 -1.42 -16.43 13.53
CA ASP A 46 -0.67 -17.28 12.59
C ASP A 46 -1.56 -18.35 11.91
N SER A 47 -2.90 -18.18 11.93
CA SER A 47 -3.81 -19.02 11.16
C SER A 47 -3.59 -18.85 9.65
N SER A 48 -3.89 -19.88 8.87
CA SER A 48 -3.79 -19.81 7.40
C SER A 48 -4.59 -18.65 6.81
N GLY A 49 -5.77 -18.34 7.39
CA GLY A 49 -6.57 -17.20 6.99
C GLY A 49 -5.89 -15.85 7.24
N CYS A 50 -5.18 -15.68 8.37
CA CYS A 50 -4.40 -14.47 8.63
C CYS A 50 -3.19 -14.36 7.70
N ILE A 51 -2.49 -15.45 7.46
CA ILE A 51 -1.35 -15.48 6.53
C ILE A 51 -1.80 -15.02 5.14
N SER A 52 -2.90 -15.59 4.61
CA SER A 52 -3.44 -15.20 3.30
C SER A 52 -3.86 -13.72 3.25
N LYS A 53 -4.46 -13.19 4.32
CA LYS A 53 -4.81 -11.76 4.40
C LYS A 53 -3.57 -10.86 4.37
N ARG A 54 -2.52 -11.22 5.12
CA ARG A 54 -1.24 -10.48 5.12
C ARG A 54 -0.56 -10.50 3.76
N GLU A 55 -0.57 -11.63 3.06
CA GLU A 55 -0.06 -11.75 1.69
C GLU A 55 -0.85 -10.90 0.72
N ALA A 56 -2.20 -10.93 0.79
CA ALA A 56 -3.05 -10.09 -0.03
C ALA A 56 -2.79 -8.59 0.21
N ALA A 57 -2.66 -8.18 1.48
CA ALA A 57 -2.32 -6.81 1.84
C ALA A 57 -0.95 -6.39 1.31
N LEU A 58 0.06 -7.24 1.46
CA LEU A 58 1.40 -6.96 0.90
C LEU A 58 1.35 -6.80 -0.61
N ASN A 59 0.62 -7.67 -1.32
CA ASN A 59 0.46 -7.57 -2.76
C ASN A 59 -0.29 -6.30 -3.18
N ALA A 60 -1.32 -5.89 -2.43
CA ALA A 60 -2.04 -4.63 -2.67
C ALA A 60 -1.11 -3.42 -2.49
N ILE A 61 -0.32 -3.38 -1.43
CA ILE A 61 0.69 -2.34 -1.18
C ILE A 61 1.73 -2.31 -2.32
N MET A 62 2.19 -3.46 -2.77
CA MET A 62 3.18 -3.55 -3.87
C MET A 62 2.62 -3.10 -5.21
N ALA A 63 1.31 -3.25 -5.44
CA ALA A 63 0.62 -2.83 -6.66
C ALA A 63 0.26 -1.33 -6.63
N ASP A 64 0.23 -0.69 -5.47
CA ASP A 64 -0.07 0.74 -5.33
C ASP A 64 1.10 1.60 -5.81
N SER A 65 1.00 2.11 -7.03
CA SER A 65 2.00 3.01 -7.62
C SER A 65 2.06 4.37 -6.91
N SER A 66 0.97 4.81 -6.27
CA SER A 66 0.91 6.08 -5.54
C SER A 66 1.68 6.05 -4.23
N LYS A 67 1.80 4.87 -3.63
CA LYS A 67 2.41 4.64 -2.31
C LYS A 67 1.78 5.50 -1.22
N ALA A 68 0.48 5.77 -1.33
CA ALA A 68 -0.25 6.61 -0.36
C ALA A 68 -0.10 6.06 1.06
N TRP A 69 -0.08 4.73 1.21
CA TRP A 69 0.10 4.03 2.47
C TRP A 69 1.35 4.46 3.28
N VAL A 70 2.40 4.99 2.62
CA VAL A 70 3.63 5.49 3.29
C VAL A 70 3.32 6.64 4.23
N TYR A 71 2.27 7.39 3.95
CA TYR A 71 1.89 8.60 4.71
C TYR A 71 0.79 8.35 5.74
N ASP A 72 0.21 7.13 5.75
CA ASP A 72 -0.77 6.73 6.75
C ASP A 72 -0.08 6.42 8.09
N VAL A 73 -0.76 6.75 9.19
CA VAL A 73 -0.27 6.45 10.54
C VAL A 73 -0.66 5.01 10.89
N PRO A 74 0.30 4.07 11.03
CA PRO A 74 0.00 2.70 11.40
C PRO A 74 -0.34 2.58 12.89
N ASP A 75 -1.22 1.63 13.20
CA ASP A 75 -1.50 1.19 14.57
C ASP A 75 -0.53 0.09 15.06
N GLY A 76 -0.70 -0.38 16.30
CA GLY A 76 0.12 -1.45 16.87
C GLY A 76 0.02 -2.77 16.09
N ALA A 77 -1.17 -3.11 15.62
CA ALA A 77 -1.40 -4.33 14.84
C ALA A 77 -0.63 -4.31 13.51
N ALA A 78 -0.58 -3.16 12.84
CA ALA A 78 0.18 -3.00 11.60
C ALA A 78 1.68 -3.25 11.78
N TYR A 79 2.24 -2.88 12.93
CA TYR A 79 3.64 -3.22 13.27
C TYR A 79 3.81 -4.70 13.57
N LEU A 80 2.89 -5.32 14.33
CA LEU A 80 2.97 -6.73 14.71
C LEU A 80 2.92 -7.67 13.51
N THR A 81 2.09 -7.38 12.52
CA THR A 81 1.98 -8.20 11.30
C THR A 81 3.22 -8.11 10.42
N GLY A 82 3.99 -7.03 10.54
CA GLY A 82 5.19 -6.78 9.74
C GLY A 82 4.94 -6.49 8.26
N VAL A 83 3.68 -6.45 7.79
CA VAL A 83 3.32 -6.25 6.37
C VAL A 83 3.96 -4.98 5.81
N ARG A 84 3.84 -3.86 6.53
CA ARG A 84 4.44 -2.57 6.11
C ARG A 84 5.96 -2.61 6.10
N ALA A 85 6.58 -3.26 7.09
CA ALA A 85 8.04 -3.42 7.13
C ALA A 85 8.56 -4.23 5.94
N PHE A 86 7.87 -5.32 5.57
CA PHE A 86 8.20 -6.08 4.36
C PHE A 86 7.97 -5.27 3.09
N ALA A 87 6.91 -4.46 3.01
CA ALA A 87 6.65 -3.58 1.88
C ALA A 87 7.79 -2.55 1.70
N TYR A 88 8.20 -1.86 2.77
CA TYR A 88 9.36 -0.97 2.72
C TYR A 88 10.63 -1.66 2.22
N ARG A 89 10.91 -2.86 2.70
CA ARG A 89 12.08 -3.62 2.27
C ARG A 89 12.03 -3.98 0.79
N LYS A 90 10.87 -4.45 0.30
CA LYS A 90 10.69 -4.80 -1.12
C LYS A 90 10.74 -3.58 -2.04
N LEU A 91 10.14 -2.47 -1.62
CA LEU A 91 10.08 -1.22 -2.40
C LEU A 91 11.31 -0.33 -2.24
N LEU A 92 12.27 -0.70 -1.38
CA LEU A 92 13.46 0.10 -1.06
C LEU A 92 14.17 0.72 -2.28
N PRO A 93 14.34 0.02 -3.42
CA PRO A 93 14.99 0.60 -4.60
C PRO A 93 14.20 1.73 -5.26
N SER A 94 12.87 1.71 -5.16
CA SER A 94 11.94 2.61 -5.83
C SER A 94 11.42 3.75 -4.94
N LEU A 95 11.79 3.79 -3.65
CA LEU A 95 11.37 4.83 -2.73
C LEU A 95 12.08 6.16 -3.02
N THR A 96 11.31 7.24 -3.04
CA THR A 96 11.82 8.61 -3.09
C THR A 96 12.48 9.00 -1.77
N CYS A 97 13.25 10.10 -1.76
CA CYS A 97 13.88 10.58 -0.53
C CYS A 97 12.87 10.96 0.57
N LYS A 98 11.69 11.41 0.19
CA LYS A 98 10.61 11.76 1.13
C LYS A 98 10.01 10.48 1.72
N GLU A 99 9.70 9.48 0.89
CA GLU A 99 9.19 8.18 1.33
C GLU A 99 10.20 7.43 2.22
N LEU A 100 11.50 7.47 1.87
CA LEU A 100 12.55 6.91 2.71
C LEU A 100 12.58 7.56 4.10
N GLN A 101 12.39 8.88 4.17
CA GLN A 101 12.37 9.62 5.44
C GLN A 101 11.15 9.23 6.27
N HIS A 102 9.96 9.14 5.66
CA HIS A 102 8.74 8.68 6.34
C HIS A 102 8.91 7.25 6.87
N GLY A 103 9.37 6.32 6.04
CA GLY A 103 9.60 4.94 6.46
C GLY A 103 10.62 4.81 7.59
N MET A 104 11.67 5.64 7.60
CA MET A 104 12.63 5.67 8.72
C MET A 104 11.98 6.12 10.02
N MET A 105 11.12 7.15 9.97
CA MET A 105 10.41 7.64 11.16
C MET A 105 9.39 6.62 11.65
N GLU A 106 8.63 6.00 10.75
CA GLU A 106 7.69 4.95 11.06
C GLU A 106 8.38 3.76 11.74
N MET A 107 9.42 3.21 11.13
CA MET A 107 10.14 2.07 11.69
C MET A 107 10.84 2.40 13.02
N ALA A 108 11.25 3.64 13.22
CA ALA A 108 11.82 4.10 14.50
C ALA A 108 10.76 4.20 15.61
N ALA A 109 9.51 4.47 15.26
CA ALA A 109 8.41 4.54 16.23
C ALA A 109 7.95 3.16 16.73
N ALA A 110 8.19 2.09 15.97
CA ALA A 110 7.70 0.74 16.28
C ALA A 110 8.02 0.27 17.72
N PRO A 111 9.23 0.43 18.29
CA PRO A 111 9.52 -0.03 19.64
C PRO A 111 8.67 0.68 20.71
N SER A 112 8.32 1.95 20.54
CA SER A 112 7.49 2.70 21.47
C SER A 112 6.01 2.37 21.33
N VAL A 113 5.53 2.17 20.09
CA VAL A 113 4.15 1.74 19.83
C VAL A 113 3.92 0.31 20.34
N LEU A 114 4.89 -0.57 20.14
CA LEU A 114 4.89 -1.96 20.62
C LEU A 114 5.45 -2.07 22.06
N GLY A 115 5.03 -1.17 22.95
CA GLY A 115 5.38 -1.22 24.37
C GLY A 115 4.83 -2.46 25.07
N ASN A 116 5.11 -2.57 26.39
CA ASN A 116 4.66 -3.72 27.19
C ASN A 116 3.15 -3.76 27.41
N ASP A 117 2.47 -2.59 27.26
CA ASP A 117 1.02 -2.43 27.43
C ASP A 117 0.29 -2.30 26.07
N ASP A 118 0.86 -2.86 25.00
CA ASP A 118 0.28 -2.75 23.66
C ASP A 118 -1.09 -3.43 23.61
N PRO A 119 -2.18 -2.69 23.37
CA PRO A 119 -3.54 -3.22 23.29
C PRO A 119 -3.76 -4.11 22.04
N SER A 120 -2.79 -4.19 21.13
CA SER A 120 -2.94 -4.98 19.89
C SER A 120 -2.95 -6.50 20.11
N GLY A 121 -2.63 -6.98 21.33
CA GLY A 121 -2.80 -8.38 21.72
C GLY A 121 -1.75 -9.36 21.19
N GLY A 122 -0.59 -8.87 20.77
CA GLY A 122 0.53 -9.70 20.35
C GLY A 122 1.17 -10.45 21.52
N ASP A 123 1.57 -11.71 21.28
CA ASP A 123 2.37 -12.42 22.27
C ASP A 123 3.80 -11.85 22.36
N PRO A 124 4.56 -12.11 23.46
CA PRO A 124 5.91 -11.57 23.65
C PRO A 124 6.89 -11.92 22.52
N ALA A 125 6.73 -13.08 21.87
CA ALA A 125 7.59 -13.49 20.76
C ALA A 125 7.23 -12.72 19.49
N GLN A 126 5.95 -12.45 19.23
CA GLN A 126 5.50 -11.59 18.11
C GLN A 126 6.01 -10.16 18.29
N LEU A 127 5.84 -9.58 19.48
CA LEU A 127 6.36 -8.26 19.84
C LEU A 127 7.87 -8.15 19.58
N SER A 128 8.63 -9.14 20.06
CA SER A 128 10.08 -9.21 19.85
C SER A 128 10.46 -9.25 18.38
N ARG A 129 9.80 -10.13 17.60
CA ARG A 129 10.01 -10.23 16.15
C ARG A 129 9.69 -8.93 15.41
N ALA A 130 8.58 -8.29 15.75
CA ALA A 130 8.18 -7.02 15.15
C ALA A 130 9.20 -5.90 15.43
N LYS A 131 9.68 -5.78 16.66
CA LYS A 131 10.73 -4.81 17.05
C LYS A 131 12.04 -5.06 16.30
N ILE A 132 12.48 -6.32 16.20
CA ILE A 132 13.70 -6.70 15.46
C ILE A 132 13.55 -6.38 13.97
N LEU A 133 12.41 -6.74 13.36
CA LEU A 133 12.12 -6.50 11.95
C LEU A 133 12.13 -4.99 11.66
N SER A 134 11.40 -4.19 12.42
CA SER A 134 11.33 -2.73 12.26
C SER A 134 12.71 -2.08 12.38
N SER A 135 13.51 -2.46 13.38
CA SER A 135 14.88 -1.97 13.54
C SER A 135 15.79 -2.36 12.38
N SER A 136 15.63 -3.55 11.82
CA SER A 136 16.38 -3.99 10.63
C SER A 136 16.01 -3.16 9.41
N VAL A 137 14.70 -2.99 9.15
CA VAL A 137 14.19 -2.20 8.01
C VAL A 137 14.59 -0.72 8.15
N GLN A 138 14.53 -0.15 9.35
CA GLN A 138 14.99 1.21 9.61
C GLN A 138 16.46 1.40 9.18
N ARG A 139 17.34 0.44 9.50
CA ARG A 139 18.76 0.49 9.08
C ARG A 139 18.90 0.45 7.57
N ASP A 140 18.12 -0.39 6.87
CA ASP A 140 18.16 -0.52 5.42
C ASP A 140 17.70 0.79 4.74
N LEU A 141 16.59 1.37 5.22
CA LEU A 141 16.09 2.68 4.78
C LEU A 141 17.12 3.79 5.01
N SER A 142 17.75 3.81 6.18
CA SER A 142 18.78 4.81 6.53
C SER A 142 20.01 4.73 5.62
N LYS A 143 20.50 3.52 5.35
CA LYS A 143 21.61 3.32 4.39
C LYS A 143 21.25 3.86 3.02
N ARG A 144 20.05 3.54 2.52
CA ARG A 144 19.57 3.99 1.21
C ARG A 144 19.42 5.51 1.17
N TYR A 145 18.84 6.11 2.21
CA TYR A 145 18.69 7.57 2.32
C TYR A 145 20.05 8.29 2.32
N LEU A 146 21.00 7.82 3.12
CA LEU A 146 22.34 8.40 3.19
C LEU A 146 23.06 8.30 1.84
N GLY A 147 22.97 7.16 1.17
CA GLY A 147 23.61 6.94 -0.13
C GLY A 147 23.04 7.80 -1.24
N ASN A 148 21.71 7.90 -1.33
CA ASN A 148 21.05 8.50 -2.48
C ASN A 148 20.64 9.97 -2.27
N CYS A 149 20.20 10.33 -1.06
CA CYS A 149 19.59 11.62 -0.81
C CYS A 149 20.60 12.65 -0.28
N LYS A 150 21.42 12.29 0.71
CA LYS A 150 22.42 13.22 1.26
C LYS A 150 23.56 13.49 0.28
N ARG A 151 24.01 12.50 -0.50
CA ARG A 151 25.08 12.70 -1.50
C ARG A 151 24.64 13.64 -2.62
N LYS A 152 23.41 13.55 -3.12
CA LYS A 152 22.88 14.45 -4.14
C LYS A 152 22.80 15.90 -3.64
N ARG A 153 22.44 16.13 -2.37
CA ARG A 153 22.42 17.48 -1.78
C ARG A 153 23.82 18.12 -1.70
N LYS A 154 24.87 17.35 -1.38
CA LYS A 154 26.24 17.86 -1.34
C LYS A 154 26.77 18.25 -2.73
N LYS A 155 26.43 17.48 -3.78
CA LYS A 155 26.82 17.83 -5.16
C LYS A 155 26.14 19.12 -5.64
N LYS A 156 24.85 19.33 -5.33
CA LYS A 156 24.09 20.52 -5.74
C LYS A 156 24.56 21.82 -5.05
N ARG A 157 25.23 21.74 -3.89
CA ARG A 157 25.77 22.90 -3.16
C ARG A 157 27.19 23.30 -3.61
N LYS A 158 27.83 22.46 -4.41
CA LYS A 158 29.20 22.71 -4.92
C LYS A 158 29.22 23.10 -6.39
N ALA A 159 28.09 23.07 -7.09
CA ALA A 159 27.87 23.56 -8.44
C ALA A 159 27.20 24.93 -8.41
#